data_4f40496393bb9905ebcb9e389e40f4b8
#
_entry.id   4f40496393bb9905ebcb9e389e40f4b8
#
_cell.length_a   1.000
_cell.length_b   1.000
_cell.length_c   1.000
_cell.angle_alpha   90.00
_cell.angle_beta   90.00
_cell.angle_gamma   90.00
#
_symmetry.space_group_name_H-M   'P 1'
#
loop_
_entity.id
_entity.type
_entity.pdbx_description
1 polymer ?
#
loop_
_entity_poly.entity_id
_entity_poly.type
_entity_poly.pdbx_seq_one_letter_code
_entity_poly.pdbx_strand_id
1 'polypeptide(L)'
;TRIIPGASTIHFDEISRTRIFQSIDSARTNDVKLLKESYEQLKYRLGRIPTVLDFKKYGAIDVSKYFEKFGSYYAFLVKYYGDEYETRLSSSEANIIEFISKKVTNMKRPHELMLLRQLVRMDNRVGVYLEKIWGNFSQQSNLSKGVEESVVRNLTNEFPKEEERKKYMDCVLIKSTANGYQLDDKFQKLLMENPVFAKMVKDLIEYGIENYKDNYSDTYKDTNFQLYQKYTYEDVCRLLNWKKNMNAQNIGGYFYDAETKTLPVFINYDKTEDAIAYEDRFVTQAHLIALSKHPRKISSSDADHFFKRTEADKDNRILLFVRKNKDDKEAKEFYFLGEVFAQGEPIPIKMEKTGDDAFEINYKLDVPVREDIYEYIVSEA
;
A
#
# COMPACT_ATOMS: atom_id res chain seq x y z
N THR A 1 5.66 26.74 -22.66
CA THR A 1 5.16 27.67 -21.62
C THR A 1 4.75 28.96 -22.25
N ARG A 2 3.45 29.22 -22.41
CA ARG A 2 2.97 30.56 -22.81
C ARG A 2 2.93 31.42 -21.54
N ILE A 3 3.77 32.43 -21.48
CA ILE A 3 3.69 33.47 -20.46
C ILE A 3 2.54 34.39 -20.88
N ILE A 4 1.50 34.43 -20.07
CA ILE A 4 0.40 35.39 -20.24
C ILE A 4 0.86 36.68 -19.56
N PRO A 5 1.06 37.80 -20.32
CA PRO A 5 1.47 39.08 -19.70
C PRO A 5 0.37 39.56 -18.75
N GLY A 6 0.72 39.84 -17.50
CA GLY A 6 -0.19 40.35 -16.47
C GLY A 6 -0.81 39.32 -15.55
N ALA A 7 -0.50 38.03 -15.71
CA ALA A 7 -0.89 37.02 -14.72
C ALA A 7 0.02 37.16 -13.50
N SER A 8 -0.54 37.51 -12.35
CA SER A 8 0.10 37.29 -11.06
C SER A 8 0.56 35.84 -10.96
N THR A 9 1.77 35.64 -10.49
CA THR A 9 2.34 34.29 -10.28
C THR A 9 1.39 33.55 -9.34
N ILE A 10 0.65 32.58 -9.88
CA ILE A 10 -0.16 31.69 -9.04
C ILE A 10 0.85 30.81 -8.31
N HIS A 11 1.12 31.12 -7.07
CA HIS A 11 1.81 30.24 -6.16
C HIS A 11 0.85 29.10 -5.81
N PHE A 12 0.93 28.01 -6.58
CA PHE A 12 0.42 26.75 -6.08
C PHE A 12 1.36 26.33 -4.93
N ASP A 13 0.78 26.08 -3.76
CA ASP A 13 1.53 25.44 -2.71
C ASP A 13 2.00 24.05 -3.19
N GLU A 14 2.99 23.49 -2.52
CA GLU A 14 3.58 22.21 -2.91
C GLU A 14 2.55 21.06 -2.87
N ILE A 15 1.53 21.19 -2.03
CA ILE A 15 0.41 20.29 -1.84
C ILE A 15 -0.55 20.35 -3.05
N SER A 16 -0.90 21.55 -3.51
CA SER A 16 -1.75 21.75 -4.70
C SER A 16 -1.05 21.28 -5.97
N ARG A 17 0.27 21.47 -6.07
CA ARG A 17 1.09 20.89 -7.15
C ARG A 17 1.02 19.37 -7.13
N THR A 18 1.25 18.76 -5.98
CA THR A 18 1.21 17.31 -5.81
C THR A 18 -0.15 16.74 -6.19
N ARG A 19 -1.26 17.42 -5.85
CA ARG A 19 -2.63 17.03 -6.22
C ARG A 19 -2.91 17.11 -7.70
N ILE A 20 -2.55 18.23 -8.33
CA ILE A 20 -2.72 18.40 -9.77
C ILE A 20 -1.92 17.32 -10.51
N PHE A 21 -0.69 17.07 -10.09
CA PHE A 21 0.12 16.02 -10.69
C PHE A 21 -0.43 14.62 -10.40
N GLN A 22 -0.92 14.34 -9.19
CA GLN A 22 -1.55 13.04 -8.86
C GLN A 22 -2.87 12.82 -9.61
N SER A 23 -3.71 13.85 -9.78
CA SER A 23 -4.95 13.74 -10.55
C SER A 23 -4.68 13.61 -12.05
N ILE A 24 -3.70 14.32 -12.57
CA ILE A 24 -3.25 14.19 -13.97
C ILE A 24 -2.58 12.84 -14.19
N ASP A 25 -1.81 12.37 -13.23
CA ASP A 25 -1.14 11.06 -13.27
C ASP A 25 -2.17 9.91 -13.23
N SER A 26 -3.15 9.95 -12.35
CA SER A 26 -4.17 8.89 -12.27
C SER A 26 -5.05 8.80 -13.53
N ALA A 27 -5.40 9.93 -14.14
CA ALA A 27 -6.22 9.96 -15.35
C ALA A 27 -5.46 9.57 -16.65
N ARG A 28 -4.14 9.81 -16.69
CA ARG A 28 -3.33 9.59 -17.91
C ARG A 28 -2.57 8.27 -17.93
N THR A 29 -2.28 7.67 -16.79
CA THR A 29 -1.30 6.59 -16.66
C THR A 29 -1.79 5.21 -17.09
N ASN A 30 -3.07 5.03 -17.41
CA ASN A 30 -3.59 3.78 -17.95
C ASN A 30 -3.50 3.67 -19.49
N ASP A 31 -3.05 4.72 -20.17
CA ASP A 31 -2.89 4.71 -21.61
C ASP A 31 -1.52 4.12 -22.01
N VAL A 32 -1.56 2.98 -22.70
CA VAL A 32 -0.37 2.32 -23.25
C VAL A 32 0.44 3.25 -24.15
N LYS A 33 -0.21 4.17 -24.85
CA LYS A 33 0.44 5.15 -25.72
C LYS A 33 1.35 6.07 -24.90
N LEU A 34 0.85 6.59 -23.78
CA LEU A 34 1.64 7.47 -22.91
C LEU A 34 2.81 6.76 -22.25
N LEU A 35 2.63 5.49 -21.86
CA LEU A 35 3.73 4.68 -21.33
C LEU A 35 4.82 4.47 -22.38
N LYS A 36 4.44 4.21 -23.64
CA LYS A 36 5.41 4.11 -24.75
C LYS A 36 6.11 5.44 -25.01
N GLU A 37 5.38 6.54 -25.06
CA GLU A 37 5.96 7.88 -25.27
C GLU A 37 6.96 8.24 -24.15
N SER A 38 6.61 7.97 -22.89
CA SER A 38 7.51 8.18 -21.75
C SER A 38 8.79 7.33 -21.84
N TYR A 39 8.65 6.06 -22.25
CA TYR A 39 9.80 5.16 -22.46
C TYR A 39 10.70 5.68 -23.59
N GLU A 40 10.14 6.02 -24.75
CA GLU A 40 10.91 6.50 -25.91
C GLU A 40 11.65 7.81 -25.61
N GLN A 41 11.01 8.75 -24.93
CA GLN A 41 11.65 9.99 -24.49
C GLN A 41 12.83 9.72 -23.57
N LEU A 42 12.65 8.81 -22.60
CA LEU A 42 13.72 8.47 -21.66
C LEU A 42 14.84 7.71 -22.36
N LYS A 43 14.52 6.73 -23.24
CA LYS A 43 15.49 6.00 -24.06
C LYS A 43 16.31 6.94 -24.93
N TYR A 44 15.66 7.88 -25.64
CA TYR A 44 16.33 8.90 -26.46
C TYR A 44 17.28 9.76 -25.64
N ARG A 45 16.81 10.25 -24.48
CA ARG A 45 17.62 11.08 -23.58
C ARG A 45 18.86 10.38 -23.06
N LEU A 46 18.78 9.07 -22.77
CA LEU A 46 19.86 8.27 -22.21
C LEU A 46 20.78 7.64 -23.27
N GLY A 47 20.32 7.57 -24.54
CA GLY A 47 21.02 6.85 -25.61
C GLY A 47 21.11 5.34 -25.40
N ARG A 48 20.29 4.78 -24.50
CA ARG A 48 20.25 3.35 -24.19
C ARG A 48 18.89 2.96 -23.64
N ILE A 49 18.62 1.66 -23.53
CA ILE A 49 17.42 1.14 -22.85
C ILE A 49 17.47 1.57 -21.36
N PRO A 50 16.41 2.27 -20.87
CA PRO A 50 16.33 2.66 -19.47
C PRO A 50 16.24 1.47 -18.52
N THR A 51 16.80 1.60 -17.34
CA THR A 51 16.59 0.70 -16.21
C THR A 51 15.43 1.18 -15.34
N VAL A 52 14.98 0.37 -14.39
CA VAL A 52 13.95 0.75 -13.40
C VAL A 52 14.40 1.99 -12.61
N LEU A 53 15.67 2.07 -12.26
CA LEU A 53 16.24 3.22 -11.53
C LEU A 53 16.34 4.49 -12.38
N ASP A 54 16.51 4.36 -13.71
CA ASP A 54 16.47 5.52 -14.61
C ASP A 54 15.09 6.17 -14.63
N PHE A 55 14.01 5.38 -14.60
CA PHE A 55 12.65 5.90 -14.47
C PHE A 55 12.45 6.65 -13.17
N LYS A 56 12.91 6.09 -12.05
CA LYS A 56 12.82 6.75 -10.74
C LYS A 56 13.51 8.11 -10.73
N LYS A 57 14.67 8.22 -11.40
CA LYS A 57 15.49 9.42 -11.39
C LYS A 57 15.14 10.44 -12.47
N TYR A 58 14.71 10.00 -13.64
CA TYR A 58 14.57 10.83 -14.83
C TYR A 58 13.26 10.66 -15.58
N GLY A 59 12.42 9.67 -15.21
CA GLY A 59 11.18 9.35 -15.90
C GLY A 59 10.10 10.42 -15.68
N ALA A 60 9.32 10.69 -16.71
CA ALA A 60 8.12 11.52 -16.61
C ALA A 60 6.96 10.76 -15.95
N ILE A 61 6.96 9.43 -16.09
CA ILE A 61 5.98 8.52 -15.49
C ILE A 61 6.76 7.52 -14.63
N ASP A 62 6.30 7.28 -13.40
CA ASP A 62 6.92 6.31 -12.51
C ASP A 62 6.79 4.88 -13.07
N VAL A 63 7.84 4.07 -12.89
CA VAL A 63 7.89 2.72 -13.45
C VAL A 63 6.86 1.77 -12.84
N SER A 64 6.31 2.08 -11.67
CA SER A 64 5.20 1.31 -11.06
C SER A 64 3.99 1.20 -11.98
N LYS A 65 3.76 2.21 -12.85
CA LYS A 65 2.67 2.19 -13.82
C LYS A 65 2.85 1.08 -14.88
N TYR A 66 4.09 0.79 -15.24
CA TYR A 66 4.39 -0.37 -16.09
C TYR A 66 4.16 -1.69 -15.35
N PHE A 67 4.46 -1.74 -14.04
CA PHE A 67 4.17 -2.93 -13.22
C PHE A 67 2.66 -3.17 -13.11
N GLU A 68 1.88 -2.12 -12.87
CA GLU A 68 0.41 -2.19 -12.81
C GLU A 68 -0.17 -2.73 -14.12
N LYS A 69 0.27 -2.20 -15.26
CA LYS A 69 -0.30 -2.49 -16.58
C LYS A 69 0.17 -3.81 -17.18
N PHE A 70 1.45 -4.15 -17.02
CA PHE A 70 2.10 -5.27 -17.70
C PHE A 70 2.61 -6.38 -16.77
N GLY A 71 2.52 -6.19 -15.46
CA GLY A 71 3.09 -7.08 -14.46
C GLY A 71 4.53 -6.74 -14.09
N SER A 72 5.35 -6.36 -15.07
CA SER A 72 6.72 -5.89 -14.88
C SER A 72 7.17 -4.97 -16.03
N TYR A 73 8.23 -4.21 -15.80
CA TYR A 73 8.88 -3.46 -16.87
C TYR A 73 9.52 -4.38 -17.91
N TYR A 74 10.05 -5.53 -17.50
CA TYR A 74 10.54 -6.56 -18.42
C TYR A 74 9.46 -7.03 -19.40
N ALA A 75 8.25 -7.33 -18.91
CA ALA A 75 7.15 -7.76 -19.76
C ALA A 75 6.74 -6.68 -20.79
N PHE A 76 6.79 -5.41 -20.41
CA PHE A 76 6.58 -4.30 -21.33
C PHE A 76 7.65 -4.28 -22.45
N LEU A 77 8.93 -4.41 -22.09
CA LEU A 77 10.03 -4.43 -23.07
C LEU A 77 9.88 -5.60 -24.07
N VAL A 78 9.65 -6.80 -23.57
CA VAL A 78 9.46 -7.98 -24.43
C VAL A 78 8.25 -7.82 -25.35
N LYS A 79 7.16 -7.28 -24.85
CA LYS A 79 5.91 -7.13 -25.61
C LYS A 79 6.01 -6.12 -26.77
N TYR A 80 6.67 -4.98 -26.53
CA TYR A 80 6.65 -3.87 -27.47
C TYR A 80 7.98 -3.59 -28.17
N TYR A 81 9.06 -4.06 -27.60
CA TYR A 81 10.44 -3.80 -28.07
C TYR A 81 11.24 -5.10 -28.18
N GLY A 82 10.56 -6.23 -28.36
CA GLY A 82 11.19 -7.56 -28.40
C GLY A 82 12.24 -7.75 -29.48
N ASP A 83 12.15 -7.00 -30.57
CA ASP A 83 13.13 -7.04 -31.67
C ASP A 83 14.42 -6.31 -31.32
N GLU A 84 14.34 -5.29 -30.48
CA GLU A 84 15.48 -4.48 -30.03
C GLU A 84 16.04 -4.95 -28.69
N TYR A 85 15.21 -5.62 -27.88
CA TYR A 85 15.56 -6.07 -26.55
C TYR A 85 15.95 -7.55 -26.56
N GLU A 86 17.24 -7.81 -26.66
CA GLU A 86 17.80 -9.16 -26.82
C GLU A 86 17.70 -10.03 -25.55
N THR A 87 17.57 -9.39 -24.35
CA THR A 87 17.51 -10.14 -23.11
C THR A 87 16.26 -11.02 -23.05
N ARG A 88 16.47 -12.29 -22.81
CA ARG A 88 15.40 -13.25 -22.56
C ARG A 88 15.61 -13.90 -21.21
N LEU A 89 14.60 -13.81 -20.37
CA LEU A 89 14.54 -14.51 -19.10
C LEU A 89 13.79 -15.82 -19.29
N SER A 90 14.16 -16.85 -18.53
CA SER A 90 13.34 -18.05 -18.40
C SER A 90 11.96 -17.69 -17.81
N SER A 91 10.98 -18.56 -17.97
CA SER A 91 9.63 -18.35 -17.40
C SER A 91 9.67 -18.18 -15.88
N SER A 92 10.56 -18.92 -15.20
CA SER A 92 10.75 -18.80 -13.75
C SER A 92 11.31 -17.43 -13.34
N GLU A 93 12.35 -16.94 -14.03
CA GLU A 93 12.94 -15.64 -13.79
C GLU A 93 11.96 -14.50 -14.08
N ALA A 94 11.24 -14.59 -15.22
CA ALA A 94 10.23 -13.59 -15.58
C ALA A 94 9.10 -13.51 -14.53
N ASN A 95 8.66 -14.66 -14.01
CA ASN A 95 7.64 -14.73 -12.95
C ASN A 95 8.14 -14.14 -11.63
N ILE A 96 9.40 -14.39 -11.26
CA ILE A 96 10.01 -13.76 -10.07
C ILE A 96 10.14 -12.24 -10.25
N ILE A 97 10.55 -11.75 -11.43
CA ILE A 97 10.61 -10.30 -11.73
C ILE A 97 9.21 -9.68 -11.61
N GLU A 98 8.17 -10.35 -12.12
CA GLU A 98 6.80 -9.86 -11.95
C GLU A 98 6.37 -9.85 -10.48
N PHE A 99 6.64 -10.92 -9.72
CA PHE A 99 6.35 -11.02 -8.30
C PHE A 99 7.03 -9.90 -7.50
N ILE A 100 8.33 -9.70 -7.69
CA ILE A 100 9.07 -8.63 -7.02
C ILE A 100 8.49 -7.27 -7.41
N SER A 101 8.23 -7.01 -8.70
CA SER A 101 7.69 -5.74 -9.19
C SER A 101 6.34 -5.41 -8.57
N LYS A 102 5.41 -6.38 -8.50
CA LYS A 102 4.03 -6.15 -8.03
C LYS A 102 3.85 -6.28 -6.53
N LYS A 103 4.60 -7.18 -5.89
CA LYS A 103 4.35 -7.58 -4.50
C LYS A 103 5.42 -7.12 -3.52
N VAL A 104 6.66 -6.89 -3.97
CA VAL A 104 7.76 -6.56 -3.05
C VAL A 104 8.16 -5.08 -3.11
N THR A 105 8.30 -4.50 -4.30
CA THR A 105 8.73 -3.10 -4.44
C THR A 105 7.77 -2.09 -3.83
N ASN A 106 6.47 -2.42 -3.76
CA ASN A 106 5.41 -1.56 -3.25
C ASN A 106 4.89 -2.02 -1.88
N MET A 107 5.77 -2.55 -1.03
CA MET A 107 5.39 -3.00 0.32
C MET A 107 5.01 -1.87 1.28
N LYS A 108 5.31 -0.62 0.95
CA LYS A 108 5.03 0.58 1.76
C LYS A 108 5.65 0.51 3.17
N ARG A 109 6.62 -0.41 3.36
CA ARG A 109 7.51 -0.54 4.52
C ARG A 109 8.85 -1.12 4.06
N PRO A 110 9.96 -0.90 4.78
CA PRO A 110 11.29 -1.23 4.27
C PRO A 110 11.77 -2.64 4.59
N HIS A 111 11.11 -3.37 5.49
CA HIS A 111 11.64 -4.59 6.12
C HIS A 111 12.01 -5.68 5.09
N GLU A 112 11.10 -6.01 4.20
CA GLU A 112 11.29 -7.03 3.15
C GLU A 112 12.43 -6.65 2.21
N LEU A 113 12.43 -5.38 1.76
CA LEU A 113 13.44 -4.88 0.82
C LEU A 113 14.83 -4.82 1.45
N MET A 114 14.92 -4.42 2.71
CA MET A 114 16.18 -4.37 3.47
C MET A 114 16.77 -5.77 3.66
N LEU A 115 15.93 -6.74 4.02
CA LEU A 115 16.36 -8.13 4.15
C LEU A 115 16.86 -8.68 2.82
N LEU A 116 16.07 -8.54 1.74
CA LEU A 116 16.48 -9.00 0.40
C LEU A 116 17.76 -8.31 -0.07
N ARG A 117 17.89 -6.98 0.12
CA ARG A 117 19.08 -6.25 -0.24
C ARG A 117 20.33 -6.82 0.43
N GLN A 118 20.23 -7.11 1.71
CA GLN A 118 21.34 -7.67 2.47
C GLN A 118 21.69 -9.07 1.96
N LEU A 119 20.69 -9.94 1.77
CA LEU A 119 20.91 -11.31 1.31
C LEU A 119 21.46 -11.40 -0.10
N VAL A 120 21.00 -10.54 -1.03
CA VAL A 120 21.47 -10.52 -2.42
C VAL A 120 22.90 -9.95 -2.54
N ARG A 121 23.33 -9.11 -1.57
CA ARG A 121 24.69 -8.54 -1.54
C ARG A 121 25.72 -9.46 -0.87
N MET A 122 25.28 -10.33 0.02
CA MET A 122 26.16 -11.23 0.75
C MET A 122 26.41 -12.52 -0.02
N ASP A 123 27.60 -13.09 0.15
CA ASP A 123 27.84 -14.50 -0.14
C ASP A 123 26.98 -15.31 0.85
N ASN A 124 26.00 -16.06 0.35
CA ASN A 124 24.89 -16.68 1.10
C ASN A 124 25.30 -17.78 2.10
N ARG A 125 26.55 -17.79 2.56
CA ARG A 125 27.08 -18.77 3.53
C ARG A 125 26.67 -18.46 4.97
N VAL A 126 26.25 -17.21 5.25
CA VAL A 126 25.90 -16.75 6.59
C VAL A 126 24.46 -16.26 6.60
N GLY A 127 23.65 -16.83 7.49
CA GLY A 127 22.29 -16.34 7.73
C GLY A 127 22.26 -14.92 8.28
N VAL A 128 21.25 -14.16 7.93
CA VAL A 128 21.05 -12.78 8.34
C VAL A 128 19.82 -12.68 9.23
N TYR A 129 19.97 -12.07 10.40
CA TYR A 129 18.87 -11.74 11.29
C TYR A 129 18.31 -10.36 10.93
N LEU A 130 17.00 -10.26 10.85
CA LEU A 130 16.31 -9.01 10.53
C LEU A 130 16.60 -7.91 11.56
N GLU A 131 16.70 -8.25 12.83
CA GLU A 131 17.07 -7.32 13.92
C GLU A 131 18.41 -6.61 13.68
N LYS A 132 19.42 -7.33 13.18
CA LYS A 132 20.73 -6.74 12.89
C LYS A 132 20.69 -5.72 11.76
N ILE A 133 19.82 -5.95 10.78
CA ILE A 133 19.63 -5.02 9.67
C ILE A 133 18.85 -3.81 10.16
N TRP A 134 17.81 -4.04 10.94
CA TRP A 134 16.89 -3.01 11.39
C TRP A 134 17.50 -2.04 12.38
N GLY A 135 18.30 -2.52 13.32
CA GLY A 135 19.02 -1.69 14.29
C GLY A 135 19.97 -0.66 13.66
N ASN A 136 20.43 -0.92 12.43
CA ASN A 136 21.23 0.02 11.66
C ASN A 136 20.39 1.02 10.83
N PHE A 137 19.07 0.82 10.72
CA PHE A 137 18.23 1.61 9.83
C PHE A 137 17.30 2.58 10.55
N SER A 138 16.86 2.27 11.76
CA SER A 138 15.89 3.08 12.49
C SER A 138 16.20 3.10 13.99
N GLN A 139 16.24 4.30 14.56
CA GLN A 139 16.33 4.49 16.01
C GLN A 139 15.02 4.23 16.76
N GLN A 140 13.92 3.92 16.08
CA GLN A 140 12.57 3.95 16.66
C GLN A 140 11.79 2.64 16.60
N SER A 141 12.29 1.56 16.02
CA SER A 141 11.42 0.38 15.86
C SER A 141 11.83 -0.79 16.72
N ASN A 142 10.96 -1.16 17.64
CA ASN A 142 10.91 -2.50 18.17
C ASN A 142 10.44 -3.45 17.06
N LEU A 143 11.35 -4.25 16.53
CA LEU A 143 11.01 -5.32 15.62
C LEU A 143 10.21 -6.36 16.43
N SER A 144 8.90 -6.30 16.34
CA SER A 144 8.07 -7.29 17.02
C SER A 144 8.13 -8.63 16.27
N LYS A 145 7.93 -9.70 16.99
CA LYS A 145 7.82 -11.05 16.39
C LYS A 145 6.80 -11.09 15.26
N GLY A 146 5.69 -10.38 15.38
CA GLY A 146 4.66 -10.28 14.34
C GLY A 146 5.14 -9.63 13.05
N VAL A 147 6.04 -8.63 13.12
CA VAL A 147 6.65 -8.02 11.93
C VAL A 147 7.55 -9.03 11.23
N GLU A 148 8.39 -9.73 11.95
CA GLU A 148 9.31 -10.72 11.39
C GLU A 148 8.56 -11.86 10.69
N GLU A 149 7.54 -12.44 11.34
CA GLU A 149 6.68 -13.44 10.74
C GLU A 149 5.94 -12.92 9.48
N SER A 150 5.50 -11.67 9.50
CA SER A 150 4.87 -11.02 8.34
C SER A 150 5.84 -10.85 7.17
N VAL A 151 7.09 -10.44 7.44
CA VAL A 151 8.15 -10.33 6.40
C VAL A 151 8.40 -11.68 5.75
N VAL A 152 8.51 -12.75 6.55
CA VAL A 152 8.69 -14.12 6.03
C VAL A 152 7.53 -14.49 5.12
N ARG A 153 6.27 -14.37 5.58
CA ARG A 153 5.09 -14.70 4.77
C ARG A 153 5.03 -13.96 3.44
N ASN A 154 5.47 -12.69 3.42
CA ASN A 154 5.51 -11.91 2.19
C ASN A 154 6.57 -12.41 1.22
N LEU A 155 7.76 -12.72 1.70
CA LEU A 155 8.89 -13.16 0.86
C LEU A 155 8.85 -14.64 0.49
N THR A 156 7.98 -15.43 1.15
CA THR A 156 7.70 -16.83 0.81
C THR A 156 6.39 -17.01 0.04
N ASN A 157 5.73 -15.91 -0.35
CA ASN A 157 4.45 -15.90 -1.06
C ASN A 157 3.31 -16.59 -0.28
N GLU A 158 3.36 -16.57 1.05
CA GLU A 158 2.32 -17.18 1.90
C GLU A 158 1.18 -16.21 2.23
N PHE A 159 1.42 -14.88 2.17
CA PHE A 159 0.44 -13.86 2.51
C PHE A 159 -0.64 -13.60 1.43
N PRO A 160 -0.36 -13.66 0.11
CA PRO A 160 -1.34 -13.37 -0.93
C PRO A 160 -2.57 -14.27 -0.88
N LYS A 161 -3.65 -13.86 -1.55
CA LYS A 161 -4.84 -14.68 -1.76
C LYS A 161 -4.50 -15.95 -2.54
N GLU A 162 -5.33 -16.99 -2.42
CA GLU A 162 -5.07 -18.30 -2.99
C GLU A 162 -4.78 -18.28 -4.50
N GLU A 163 -5.52 -17.49 -5.28
CA GLU A 163 -5.31 -17.37 -6.73
C GLU A 163 -3.94 -16.75 -7.07
N GLU A 164 -3.53 -15.72 -6.32
CA GLU A 164 -2.23 -15.10 -6.49
C GLU A 164 -1.10 -16.02 -6.03
N ARG A 165 -1.32 -16.77 -4.95
CA ARG A 165 -0.37 -17.79 -4.48
C ARG A 165 -0.12 -18.86 -5.55
N LYS A 166 -1.16 -19.30 -6.23
CA LYS A 166 -1.03 -20.24 -7.36
C LYS A 166 -0.23 -19.63 -8.52
N LYS A 167 -0.49 -18.36 -8.86
CA LYS A 167 0.24 -17.66 -9.91
C LYS A 167 1.74 -17.55 -9.63
N TYR A 168 2.10 -17.26 -8.40
CA TYR A 168 3.48 -17.06 -7.97
C TYR A 168 4.03 -18.21 -7.12
N MET A 169 3.54 -19.43 -7.35
CA MET A 169 3.86 -20.63 -6.55
C MET A 169 5.37 -20.88 -6.41
N ASP A 170 6.14 -20.58 -7.45
CA ASP A 170 7.59 -20.75 -7.48
C ASP A 170 8.38 -19.52 -6.97
N CYS A 171 7.69 -18.46 -6.53
CA CYS A 171 8.34 -17.21 -6.11
C CYS A 171 8.61 -17.18 -4.60
N VAL A 172 9.32 -18.18 -4.10
CA VAL A 172 9.90 -18.21 -2.75
C VAL A 172 11.27 -17.55 -2.81
N LEU A 173 11.47 -16.43 -2.09
CA LEU A 173 12.70 -15.65 -2.17
C LEU A 173 13.67 -15.96 -1.03
N ILE A 174 13.15 -16.37 0.13
CA ILE A 174 13.95 -16.64 1.31
C ILE A 174 13.55 -17.96 1.97
N LYS A 175 14.48 -18.48 2.79
CA LYS A 175 14.24 -19.59 3.72
C LYS A 175 14.77 -19.24 5.11
N SER A 176 14.12 -19.77 6.13
CA SER A 176 14.61 -19.71 7.52
C SER A 176 15.65 -20.80 7.78
N THR A 177 16.67 -20.48 8.55
CA THR A 177 17.72 -21.40 8.98
C THR A 177 18.00 -21.23 10.46
N ALA A 178 18.81 -22.10 11.05
CA ALA A 178 19.23 -21.97 12.45
C ALA A 178 20.00 -20.64 12.73
N ASN A 179 20.59 -20.03 11.71
CA ASN A 179 21.40 -18.82 11.80
C ASN A 179 20.73 -17.59 11.17
N GLY A 180 19.39 -17.53 11.14
CA GLY A 180 18.63 -16.45 10.55
C GLY A 180 18.08 -16.79 9.17
N TYR A 181 18.01 -15.81 8.26
CA TYR A 181 17.46 -15.97 6.91
C TYR A 181 18.54 -16.10 5.86
N GLN A 182 18.25 -16.88 4.84
CA GLN A 182 19.06 -17.03 3.62
C GLN A 182 18.16 -16.90 2.39
N LEU A 183 18.76 -16.69 1.21
CA LEU A 183 18.03 -16.83 -0.04
C LEU A 183 17.54 -18.27 -0.21
N ASP A 184 16.35 -18.44 -0.80
CA ASP A 184 15.90 -19.76 -1.24
C ASP A 184 16.87 -20.35 -2.25
N ASP A 185 17.08 -21.66 -2.22
CA ASP A 185 18.10 -22.31 -3.04
C ASP A 185 17.88 -22.16 -4.55
N LYS A 186 16.61 -22.24 -5.00
CA LYS A 186 16.25 -22.04 -6.40
C LYS A 186 16.47 -20.59 -6.82
N PHE A 187 16.03 -19.65 -6.01
CA PHE A 187 16.21 -18.22 -6.27
C PHE A 187 17.68 -17.84 -6.30
N GLN A 188 18.47 -18.32 -5.34
CA GLN A 188 19.92 -18.11 -5.31
C GLN A 188 20.60 -18.65 -6.57
N LYS A 189 20.25 -19.88 -6.98
CA LYS A 189 20.80 -20.49 -8.20
C LYS A 189 20.54 -19.62 -9.43
N LEU A 190 19.31 -19.13 -9.61
CA LEU A 190 18.96 -18.26 -10.73
C LEU A 190 19.77 -16.95 -10.73
N LEU A 191 19.98 -16.34 -9.55
CA LEU A 191 20.82 -15.13 -9.41
C LEU A 191 22.27 -15.38 -9.79
N MET A 192 22.80 -16.56 -9.50
CA MET A 192 24.18 -16.93 -9.84
C MET A 192 24.37 -17.27 -11.31
N GLU A 193 23.39 -17.95 -11.92
CA GLU A 193 23.46 -18.41 -13.31
C GLU A 193 23.18 -17.30 -14.33
N ASN A 194 22.35 -16.28 -13.95
CA ASN A 194 22.00 -15.19 -14.87
C ASN A 194 22.32 -13.80 -14.28
N PRO A 195 23.49 -13.21 -14.62
CA PRO A 195 23.88 -11.88 -14.14
C PRO A 195 22.90 -10.76 -14.53
N VAL A 196 22.19 -10.89 -15.67
CA VAL A 196 21.21 -9.89 -16.09
C VAL A 196 19.96 -9.95 -15.20
N PHE A 197 19.47 -11.14 -14.91
CA PHE A 197 18.40 -11.35 -13.94
C PHE A 197 18.80 -10.82 -12.56
N ALA A 198 20.00 -11.14 -12.08
CA ALA A 198 20.51 -10.67 -10.81
C ALA A 198 20.57 -9.13 -10.75
N LYS A 199 20.96 -8.46 -11.83
CA LYS A 199 20.95 -7.00 -11.92
C LYS A 199 19.52 -6.45 -11.87
N MET A 200 18.57 -7.02 -12.58
CA MET A 200 17.18 -6.61 -12.55
C MET A 200 16.59 -6.70 -11.13
N VAL A 201 16.86 -7.80 -10.42
CA VAL A 201 16.43 -7.99 -9.03
C VAL A 201 17.02 -6.90 -8.12
N LYS A 202 18.32 -6.61 -8.24
CA LYS A 202 18.97 -5.54 -7.47
C LYS A 202 18.37 -4.17 -7.76
N ASP A 203 18.14 -3.84 -9.02
CA ASP A 203 17.56 -2.56 -9.44
C ASP A 203 16.12 -2.41 -8.89
N LEU A 204 15.31 -3.48 -8.88
CA LEU A 204 13.97 -3.48 -8.29
C LEU A 204 13.99 -3.27 -6.77
N ILE A 205 14.92 -3.91 -6.07
CA ILE A 205 15.08 -3.74 -4.62
C ILE A 205 15.45 -2.29 -4.28
N GLU A 206 16.44 -1.73 -4.97
CA GLU A 206 16.86 -0.33 -4.74
C GLU A 206 15.74 0.66 -5.10
N TYR A 207 15.02 0.43 -6.21
CA TYR A 207 13.83 1.21 -6.56
C TYR A 207 12.79 1.20 -5.43
N GLY A 208 12.47 0.00 -4.90
CA GLY A 208 11.49 -0.13 -3.81
C GLY A 208 11.93 0.60 -2.54
N ILE A 209 13.23 0.58 -2.21
CA ILE A 209 13.79 1.30 -1.05
C ILE A 209 13.71 2.82 -1.25
N GLU A 210 14.06 3.33 -2.43
CA GLU A 210 13.93 4.75 -2.75
C GLU A 210 12.48 5.19 -2.72
N ASN A 211 11.56 4.38 -3.30
CA ASN A 211 10.13 4.66 -3.27
C ASN A 211 9.58 4.72 -1.84
N TYR A 212 10.01 3.81 -0.96
CA TYR A 212 9.66 3.86 0.46
C TYR A 212 10.15 5.15 1.12
N LYS A 213 11.41 5.53 0.91
CA LYS A 213 11.98 6.74 1.51
C LYS A 213 11.25 8.00 1.10
N ASP A 214 10.87 8.09 -0.17
CA ASP A 214 10.22 9.29 -0.72
C ASP A 214 8.75 9.42 -0.29
N ASN A 215 8.05 8.30 -0.09
CA ASN A 215 6.59 8.32 0.02
C ASN A 215 6.02 7.76 1.33
N TYR A 216 6.79 6.96 2.09
CA TYR A 216 6.24 6.20 3.23
C TYR A 216 7.12 6.23 4.49
N SER A 217 8.22 7.00 4.49
CA SER A 217 9.18 6.98 5.60
C SER A 217 8.79 7.85 6.79
N ASP A 218 7.88 8.81 6.60
CA ASP A 218 7.33 9.65 7.67
C ASP A 218 6.14 8.94 8.34
N THR A 219 6.44 7.94 9.15
CA THR A 219 5.41 7.07 9.74
C THR A 219 4.68 7.73 10.90
N TYR A 220 3.38 7.48 10.95
CA TYR A 220 2.51 7.92 12.04
C TYR A 220 2.74 7.06 13.29
N LYS A 221 3.24 7.69 14.36
CA LYS A 221 3.55 7.02 15.64
C LYS A 221 4.42 5.75 15.40
N ASP A 222 4.04 4.66 16.04
CA ASP A 222 4.68 3.34 15.96
C ASP A 222 4.10 2.45 14.84
N THR A 223 3.34 3.02 13.90
CA THR A 223 2.76 2.28 12.78
C THR A 223 3.69 2.28 11.56
N ASN A 224 3.36 1.43 10.58
CA ASN A 224 3.96 1.48 9.24
C ASN A 224 3.13 2.34 8.25
N PHE A 225 2.21 3.15 8.75
CA PHE A 225 1.39 4.04 7.94
C PHE A 225 1.90 5.48 8.02
N GLN A 226 1.82 6.19 6.91
CA GLN A 226 2.05 7.62 6.83
C GLN A 226 0.72 8.34 6.63
N LEU A 227 0.45 9.41 7.39
CA LEU A 227 -0.78 10.19 7.26
C LEU A 227 -0.94 10.70 5.83
N TYR A 228 -2.19 10.61 5.34
CA TYR A 228 -2.62 11.09 4.03
C TYR A 228 -2.04 10.33 2.83
N GLN A 229 -1.27 9.28 3.05
CA GLN A 229 -0.93 8.32 1.99
C GLN A 229 -2.06 7.32 1.77
N LYS A 230 -2.06 6.70 0.59
CA LYS A 230 -3.12 5.78 0.16
C LYS A 230 -2.72 4.32 0.34
N TYR A 231 -3.68 3.52 0.80
CA TYR A 231 -3.50 2.09 1.09
C TYR A 231 -4.67 1.27 0.59
N THR A 232 -4.38 0.11 -0.01
CA THR A 232 -5.39 -0.90 -0.32
C THR A 232 -5.75 -1.72 0.92
N TYR A 233 -6.84 -2.50 0.89
CA TYR A 233 -7.15 -3.47 1.95
C TYR A 233 -5.99 -4.44 2.21
N GLU A 234 -5.32 -4.92 1.15
CA GLU A 234 -4.18 -5.81 1.25
C GLU A 234 -2.99 -5.14 1.95
N ASP A 235 -2.70 -3.88 1.60
CA ASP A 235 -1.65 -3.11 2.28
C ASP A 235 -1.92 -3.00 3.77
N VAL A 236 -3.18 -2.68 4.15
CA VAL A 236 -3.55 -2.50 5.56
C VAL A 236 -3.39 -3.80 6.33
N CYS A 237 -3.91 -4.92 5.82
CA CYS A 237 -3.75 -6.23 6.47
C CYS A 237 -2.27 -6.60 6.66
N ARG A 238 -1.46 -6.36 5.63
CA ARG A 238 -0.02 -6.65 5.66
C ARG A 238 0.74 -5.75 6.64
N LEU A 239 0.49 -4.45 6.60
CA LEU A 239 1.16 -3.47 7.45
C LEU A 239 0.76 -3.57 8.92
N LEU A 240 -0.41 -4.12 9.22
CA LEU A 240 -0.87 -4.50 10.55
C LEU A 240 -0.36 -5.89 10.97
N ASN A 241 0.45 -6.56 10.16
CA ASN A 241 1.01 -7.89 10.41
C ASN A 241 -0.02 -9.01 10.58
N TRP A 242 -1.21 -8.86 10.01
CA TRP A 242 -2.23 -9.90 10.05
C TRP A 242 -1.74 -11.19 9.40
N LYS A 243 -2.17 -12.31 9.91
CA LYS A 243 -1.78 -13.62 9.37
C LYS A 243 -2.38 -13.93 8.02
N LYS A 244 -3.51 -13.30 7.69
CA LYS A 244 -4.25 -13.53 6.44
C LYS A 244 -4.58 -12.24 5.74
N ASN A 245 -4.48 -12.27 4.42
CA ASN A 245 -5.04 -11.24 3.56
C ASN A 245 -6.57 -11.41 3.50
N MET A 246 -7.33 -10.36 3.81
CA MET A 246 -8.78 -10.37 3.85
C MET A 246 -9.36 -9.87 2.53
N ASN A 247 -10.48 -10.47 2.10
CA ASN A 247 -11.26 -9.94 0.99
C ASN A 247 -12.03 -8.69 1.42
N ALA A 248 -12.18 -7.74 0.50
CA ALA A 248 -12.98 -6.53 0.73
C ALA A 248 -14.41 -6.82 1.21
N GLN A 249 -15.03 -7.89 0.71
CA GLN A 249 -16.34 -8.34 1.14
C GLN A 249 -16.40 -8.79 2.60
N ASN A 250 -15.33 -9.41 3.08
CA ASN A 250 -15.24 -9.87 4.47
C ASN A 250 -14.95 -8.72 5.45
N ILE A 251 -14.26 -7.68 4.99
CA ILE A 251 -13.99 -6.49 5.80
C ILE A 251 -15.28 -5.68 6.00
N GLY A 252 -16.07 -5.45 4.94
CA GLY A 252 -17.41 -4.83 5.04
C GLY A 252 -17.44 -3.55 5.87
N GLY A 253 -16.52 -2.60 5.65
CA GLY A 253 -16.39 -1.36 6.40
C GLY A 253 -15.39 -1.43 7.56
N TYR A 254 -15.29 -2.52 8.28
CA TYR A 254 -14.26 -2.74 9.32
C TYR A 254 -14.04 -4.21 9.60
N PHE A 255 -12.93 -4.54 10.24
CA PHE A 255 -12.66 -5.88 10.74
C PHE A 255 -11.76 -5.80 11.97
N TYR A 256 -12.07 -6.58 13.01
CA TYR A 256 -11.26 -6.68 14.21
C TYR A 256 -10.34 -7.90 14.14
N ASP A 257 -9.05 -7.69 14.32
CA ASP A 257 -8.07 -8.76 14.50
C ASP A 257 -7.65 -8.85 15.96
N ALA A 258 -8.06 -9.94 16.62
CA ALA A 258 -7.82 -10.13 18.05
C ALA A 258 -6.35 -10.35 18.39
N GLU A 259 -5.55 -10.86 17.46
CA GLU A 259 -4.13 -11.17 17.70
C GLU A 259 -3.30 -9.87 17.74
N THR A 260 -3.55 -8.96 16.82
CA THR A 260 -2.86 -7.65 16.75
C THR A 260 -3.60 -6.56 17.49
N LYS A 261 -4.83 -6.82 17.97
CA LYS A 261 -5.74 -5.84 18.60
C LYS A 261 -5.96 -4.60 17.75
N THR A 262 -6.07 -4.79 16.44
CA THR A 262 -6.28 -3.71 15.47
C THR A 262 -7.65 -3.79 14.83
N LEU A 263 -8.25 -2.62 14.64
CA LEU A 263 -9.59 -2.44 14.07
C LEU A 263 -9.52 -1.37 12.99
N PRO A 264 -9.05 -1.69 11.77
CA PRO A 264 -9.12 -0.75 10.66
C PRO A 264 -10.57 -0.52 10.22
N VAL A 265 -10.93 0.73 10.08
CA VAL A 265 -12.24 1.21 9.61
C VAL A 265 -12.08 1.82 8.23
N PHE A 266 -12.87 1.35 7.26
CA PHE A 266 -12.83 1.78 5.87
C PHE A 266 -14.14 2.45 5.50
N ILE A 267 -14.09 3.71 5.13
CA ILE A 267 -15.25 4.52 4.78
C ILE A 267 -15.20 4.91 3.31
N ASN A 268 -16.30 4.67 2.61
CA ASN A 268 -16.58 5.25 1.30
C ASN A 268 -17.46 6.48 1.55
N TYR A 269 -16.94 7.66 1.32
CA TYR A 269 -17.58 8.91 1.72
C TYR A 269 -18.58 9.45 0.69
N ASP A 270 -18.86 8.70 -0.38
CA ASP A 270 -19.72 9.17 -1.48
C ASP A 270 -21.11 9.54 -0.97
N LYS A 271 -21.52 10.79 -1.25
CA LYS A 271 -22.86 11.28 -1.02
C LYS A 271 -23.55 11.40 -2.37
N THR A 272 -24.29 10.39 -2.75
CA THR A 272 -25.28 10.53 -3.82
C THR A 272 -26.48 11.34 -3.27
N GLU A 273 -27.22 12.05 -4.14
CA GLU A 273 -28.41 12.84 -3.77
C GLU A 273 -29.47 12.02 -3.01
N ASP A 274 -29.42 10.69 -3.10
CA ASP A 274 -30.26 9.73 -2.35
C ASP A 274 -29.67 9.32 -0.99
N ALA A 275 -28.60 9.97 -0.53
CA ALA A 275 -27.95 9.65 0.73
C ALA A 275 -28.86 9.97 1.92
N ILE A 276 -29.16 8.94 2.67
CA ILE A 276 -30.04 8.99 3.84
C ILE A 276 -29.29 9.72 4.97
N ALA A 277 -30.02 10.40 5.84
CA ALA A 277 -29.50 11.19 6.98
C ALA A 277 -28.60 10.43 7.97
N TYR A 278 -28.38 9.13 7.79
CA TYR A 278 -27.64 8.19 8.64
C TYR A 278 -26.33 7.69 8.03
N GLU A 279 -25.78 8.39 7.03
CA GLU A 279 -24.50 7.97 6.41
C GLU A 279 -23.29 8.51 7.17
N ASP A 280 -22.14 7.83 6.93
CA ASP A 280 -20.85 8.27 7.46
C ASP A 280 -20.60 9.74 7.10
N ARG A 281 -20.33 10.58 8.09
CA ARG A 281 -20.17 12.04 7.87
C ARG A 281 -19.14 12.67 8.78
N PHE A 282 -18.32 13.54 8.22
CA PHE A 282 -17.50 14.45 9.02
C PHE A 282 -18.38 15.55 9.62
N VAL A 283 -18.27 15.74 10.93
CA VAL A 283 -18.86 16.88 11.65
C VAL A 283 -17.88 18.05 11.63
N THR A 284 -16.61 17.75 11.81
CA THR A 284 -15.47 18.68 11.68
C THR A 284 -14.25 17.90 11.21
N GLN A 285 -13.14 18.58 10.94
CA GLN A 285 -11.87 17.92 10.63
C GLN A 285 -11.39 16.92 11.70
N ALA A 286 -11.87 17.07 12.94
CA ALA A 286 -11.48 16.24 14.08
C ALA A 286 -12.57 15.25 14.54
N HIS A 287 -13.77 15.29 13.95
CA HIS A 287 -14.90 14.48 14.37
C HIS A 287 -15.64 13.88 13.18
N LEU A 288 -15.87 12.58 13.25
CA LEU A 288 -16.56 11.80 12.26
C LEU A 288 -17.65 10.95 12.93
N ILE A 289 -18.84 10.90 12.38
CA ILE A 289 -19.88 9.93 12.74
C ILE A 289 -19.90 8.86 11.67
N ALA A 290 -19.87 7.58 12.08
CA ALA A 290 -19.98 6.47 11.18
C ALA A 290 -20.92 5.40 11.72
N LEU A 291 -21.41 4.54 10.81
CA LEU A 291 -22.31 3.44 11.15
C LEU A 291 -21.57 2.14 11.38
N SER A 292 -22.09 1.34 12.31
CA SER A 292 -21.72 -0.07 12.41
C SER A 292 -22.17 -0.83 11.17
N LYS A 293 -21.64 -2.04 10.98
CA LYS A 293 -22.25 -3.03 10.08
C LYS A 293 -23.70 -3.30 10.51
N HIS A 294 -24.52 -3.78 9.59
CA HIS A 294 -25.85 -4.27 9.88
C HIS A 294 -26.03 -5.73 9.42
N PRO A 295 -26.78 -6.56 10.14
CA PRO A 295 -27.41 -6.25 11.44
C PRO A 295 -26.39 -6.30 12.59
N ARG A 296 -26.29 -5.23 13.40
CA ARG A 296 -25.49 -5.18 14.63
C ARG A 296 -26.22 -4.39 15.72
N LYS A 297 -26.15 -4.90 16.95
CA LYS A 297 -26.74 -4.24 18.12
C LYS A 297 -25.66 -3.62 19.00
N ILE A 298 -26.03 -2.69 19.84
CA ILE A 298 -25.15 -2.09 20.85
C ILE A 298 -24.62 -3.11 21.89
N SER A 299 -25.23 -4.29 21.96
CA SER A 299 -24.80 -5.43 22.79
C SER A 299 -23.90 -6.42 22.04
N SER A 300 -23.54 -6.15 20.78
CA SER A 300 -22.66 -7.02 20.01
C SER A 300 -21.20 -6.82 20.39
N SER A 301 -20.37 -7.83 20.15
CA SER A 301 -18.90 -7.73 20.33
C SER A 301 -18.28 -6.60 19.51
N ASP A 302 -18.86 -6.22 18.38
CA ASP A 302 -18.39 -5.07 17.60
C ASP A 302 -18.40 -3.80 18.48
N ALA A 303 -19.51 -3.54 19.22
CA ALA A 303 -19.57 -2.39 20.12
C ALA A 303 -18.51 -2.48 21.23
N ASP A 304 -18.26 -3.66 21.79
CA ASP A 304 -17.22 -3.86 22.81
C ASP A 304 -15.84 -3.49 22.25
N HIS A 305 -15.54 -3.91 21.01
CA HIS A 305 -14.26 -3.60 20.36
C HIS A 305 -14.06 -2.09 20.12
N PHE A 306 -15.10 -1.37 19.67
CA PHE A 306 -15.04 0.06 19.43
C PHE A 306 -14.96 0.89 20.72
N PHE A 307 -15.78 0.55 21.71
CA PHE A 307 -15.91 1.31 22.97
C PHE A 307 -15.03 0.76 24.08
N LYS A 308 -14.20 -0.24 23.80
CA LYS A 308 -13.22 -0.84 24.72
C LYS A 308 -13.86 -1.28 26.05
N ARG A 309 -15.01 -1.94 25.97
CA ARG A 309 -15.85 -2.27 27.14
C ARG A 309 -15.30 -3.43 27.97
N THR A 310 -14.47 -4.28 27.38
CA THR A 310 -13.87 -5.44 28.08
C THR A 310 -12.39 -5.24 28.33
N GLU A 311 -11.82 -5.97 29.27
CA GLU A 311 -10.36 -5.97 29.52
C GLU A 311 -9.57 -6.35 28.27
N ALA A 312 -10.10 -7.26 27.45
CA ALA A 312 -9.46 -7.71 26.22
C ALA A 312 -9.40 -6.59 25.16
N ASP A 313 -10.31 -5.63 25.22
CA ASP A 313 -10.46 -4.56 24.23
C ASP A 313 -9.72 -3.27 24.61
N LYS A 314 -9.22 -3.13 25.82
CA LYS A 314 -8.60 -1.88 26.31
C LYS A 314 -7.49 -1.34 25.40
N ASP A 315 -6.69 -2.25 24.85
CA ASP A 315 -5.56 -1.92 23.98
C ASP A 315 -5.90 -1.89 22.49
N ASN A 316 -7.18 -2.03 22.14
CA ASN A 316 -7.59 -1.98 20.74
C ASN A 316 -7.23 -0.65 20.09
N ARG A 317 -6.68 -0.72 18.89
CA ARG A 317 -6.34 0.46 18.08
C ARG A 317 -7.29 0.54 16.90
N ILE A 318 -8.00 1.64 16.78
CA ILE A 318 -8.93 1.90 15.69
C ILE A 318 -8.25 2.83 14.71
N LEU A 319 -8.06 2.37 13.47
CA LEU A 319 -7.33 3.08 12.44
C LEU A 319 -8.27 3.45 11.29
N LEU A 320 -8.33 4.73 10.92
CA LEU A 320 -9.28 5.26 9.96
C LEU A 320 -8.70 5.35 8.54
N PHE A 321 -9.42 4.77 7.60
CA PHE A 321 -9.12 4.79 6.16
C PHE A 321 -10.35 5.30 5.41
N VAL A 322 -10.21 6.37 4.63
CA VAL A 322 -11.33 7.01 3.92
C VAL A 322 -11.01 7.18 2.44
N ARG A 323 -11.97 6.90 1.58
CA ARG A 323 -11.93 7.31 0.17
C ARG A 323 -13.22 8.04 -0.19
N LYS A 324 -13.15 8.95 -1.16
CA LYS A 324 -14.29 9.75 -1.57
C LYS A 324 -15.33 8.89 -2.29
N ASN A 325 -14.92 8.12 -3.30
CA ASN A 325 -15.85 7.43 -4.18
C ASN A 325 -15.53 5.93 -4.28
N LYS A 326 -16.58 5.10 -4.23
CA LYS A 326 -16.53 3.65 -4.41
C LYS A 326 -16.48 3.24 -5.88
N ASP A 327 -17.14 4.01 -6.74
CA ASP A 327 -17.36 3.67 -8.15
C ASP A 327 -16.24 4.14 -9.07
N ASP A 328 -15.29 4.89 -8.55
CA ASP A 328 -14.03 5.14 -9.23
C ASP A 328 -13.28 3.82 -9.36
N LYS A 329 -13.42 3.18 -10.52
CA LYS A 329 -12.84 1.85 -10.83
C LYS A 329 -11.33 1.80 -10.65
N GLU A 330 -10.69 2.95 -10.59
CA GLU A 330 -9.26 3.12 -10.38
C GLU A 330 -8.90 3.31 -8.89
N ALA A 331 -9.81 3.77 -8.05
CA ALA A 331 -9.58 4.04 -6.64
C ALA A 331 -9.80 2.80 -5.74
N LYS A 332 -8.89 1.84 -5.80
CA LYS A 332 -8.87 0.71 -4.84
C LYS A 332 -8.29 1.10 -3.48
N GLU A 333 -7.77 2.31 -3.34
CA GLU A 333 -7.01 2.78 -2.21
C GLU A 333 -7.79 3.79 -1.37
N PHE A 334 -7.48 3.80 -0.07
CA PHE A 334 -8.04 4.71 0.93
C PHE A 334 -6.95 5.59 1.51
N TYR A 335 -7.23 6.86 1.77
CA TYR A 335 -6.37 7.73 2.56
C TYR A 335 -6.34 7.28 4.01
N PHE A 336 -5.16 7.12 4.58
CA PHE A 336 -5.00 6.90 6.02
C PHE A 336 -5.10 8.22 6.77
N LEU A 337 -6.04 8.31 7.71
CA LEU A 337 -6.31 9.52 8.48
C LEU A 337 -5.89 9.44 9.95
N GLY A 338 -5.19 8.38 10.33
CA GLY A 338 -4.68 8.20 11.69
C GLY A 338 -5.56 7.35 12.58
N GLU A 339 -5.28 7.39 13.87
CA GLU A 339 -6.03 6.69 14.92
C GLU A 339 -7.28 7.48 15.31
N VAL A 340 -8.34 6.77 15.63
CA VAL A 340 -9.61 7.36 16.10
C VAL A 340 -10.09 6.72 17.38
N PHE A 341 -10.87 7.46 18.14
CA PHE A 341 -11.39 7.05 19.43
C PHE A 341 -12.91 7.20 19.45
N ALA A 342 -13.63 6.11 19.75
CA ALA A 342 -15.07 6.19 19.97
C ALA A 342 -15.38 7.05 21.21
N GLN A 343 -16.29 8.03 21.07
CA GLN A 343 -16.68 8.95 22.10
C GLN A 343 -18.11 8.69 22.58
N GLY A 344 -18.35 8.78 23.87
CA GLY A 344 -19.67 8.57 24.47
C GLY A 344 -20.12 7.12 24.38
N GLU A 345 -21.43 6.92 24.21
CA GLU A 345 -22.08 5.62 24.07
C GLU A 345 -22.56 5.43 22.60
N PRO A 346 -22.60 4.18 22.10
CA PRO A 346 -23.18 3.92 20.79
C PRO A 346 -24.68 4.28 20.76
N ILE A 347 -25.09 4.94 19.70
CA ILE A 347 -26.49 5.34 19.51
C ILE A 347 -27.19 4.28 18.65
N PRO A 348 -28.17 3.52 19.19
CA PRO A 348 -28.87 2.50 18.41
C PRO A 348 -29.74 3.16 17.35
N ILE A 349 -29.70 2.61 16.13
CA ILE A 349 -30.54 3.06 15.02
C ILE A 349 -31.16 1.87 14.30
N LYS A 350 -32.16 2.13 13.47
CA LYS A 350 -32.73 1.19 12.51
C LYS A 350 -32.43 1.65 11.10
N MET A 351 -31.91 0.74 10.27
CA MET A 351 -31.65 1.02 8.87
C MET A 351 -32.98 1.20 8.13
N GLU A 352 -33.20 2.34 7.47
CA GLU A 352 -34.47 2.68 6.83
C GLU A 352 -34.91 1.68 5.76
N LYS A 353 -33.97 1.23 4.92
CA LYS A 353 -34.28 0.33 3.80
C LYS A 353 -34.51 -1.12 4.20
N THR A 354 -33.83 -1.63 5.22
CA THR A 354 -33.84 -3.05 5.60
C THR A 354 -34.54 -3.30 6.93
N GLY A 355 -34.65 -2.27 7.79
CA GLY A 355 -35.15 -2.39 9.16
C GLY A 355 -34.13 -3.04 10.12
N ASP A 356 -32.90 -3.31 9.66
CA ASP A 356 -31.86 -3.94 10.45
C ASP A 356 -31.41 -3.06 11.59
N ASP A 357 -30.94 -3.69 12.68
CA ASP A 357 -30.29 -2.99 13.79
C ASP A 357 -28.90 -2.54 13.36
N ALA A 358 -28.55 -1.29 13.67
CA ALA A 358 -27.22 -0.72 13.59
C ALA A 358 -26.98 0.26 14.75
N PHE A 359 -25.79 0.79 14.87
CA PHE A 359 -25.51 1.86 15.81
C PHE A 359 -24.56 2.87 15.22
N GLU A 360 -24.73 4.14 15.58
CA GLU A 360 -23.79 5.20 15.26
C GLU A 360 -22.61 5.19 16.25
N ILE A 361 -21.44 5.48 15.72
CA ILE A 361 -20.19 5.66 16.47
C ILE A 361 -19.67 7.08 16.21
N ASN A 362 -19.54 7.86 17.26
CA ASN A 362 -18.94 9.17 17.19
C ASN A 362 -17.42 9.04 17.39
N TYR A 363 -16.64 9.30 16.36
CA TYR A 363 -15.18 9.21 16.40
C TYR A 363 -14.55 10.60 16.59
N LYS A 364 -13.67 10.69 17.57
CA LYS A 364 -12.68 11.74 17.66
C LYS A 364 -11.39 11.28 17.00
N LEU A 365 -10.87 12.04 16.05
CA LEU A 365 -9.59 11.78 15.42
C LEU A 365 -8.45 12.24 16.35
N ASP A 366 -7.37 11.44 16.37
CA ASP A 366 -6.15 11.81 17.10
C ASP A 366 -5.49 13.06 16.50
N VAL A 367 -5.48 13.15 15.19
CA VAL A 367 -5.00 14.31 14.42
C VAL A 367 -6.14 14.83 13.55
N PRO A 368 -6.49 16.11 13.62
CA PRO A 368 -7.47 16.69 12.70
C PRO A 368 -7.03 16.49 11.25
N VAL A 369 -7.99 16.15 10.39
CA VAL A 369 -7.70 15.95 8.95
C VAL A 369 -7.17 17.26 8.37
N ARG A 370 -6.08 17.17 7.63
CA ARG A 370 -5.50 18.31 6.91
C ARG A 370 -6.53 18.92 5.96
N GLU A 371 -6.63 20.26 5.95
CA GLU A 371 -7.70 21.01 5.29
C GLU A 371 -7.93 20.57 3.84
N ASP A 372 -6.86 20.41 3.10
CA ASP A 372 -6.92 20.00 1.70
C ASP A 372 -7.51 18.60 1.48
N ILE A 373 -7.18 17.64 2.33
CA ILE A 373 -7.74 16.28 2.28
C ILE A 373 -9.20 16.30 2.75
N TYR A 374 -9.48 17.08 3.79
CA TYR A 374 -10.83 17.26 4.28
C TYR A 374 -11.76 17.82 3.20
N GLU A 375 -11.39 18.97 2.61
CA GLU A 375 -12.16 19.56 1.50
C GLU A 375 -12.36 18.61 0.33
N TYR A 376 -11.31 17.87 -0.05
CA TYR A 376 -11.41 16.88 -1.12
C TYR A 376 -12.44 15.77 -0.79
N ILE A 377 -12.43 15.27 0.45
CA ILE A 377 -13.34 14.19 0.85
C ILE A 377 -14.79 14.68 0.94
N VAL A 378 -15.02 15.87 1.53
CA VAL A 378 -16.38 16.37 1.81
C VAL A 378 -16.99 17.16 0.66
N SER A 379 -16.20 17.56 -0.36
CA SER A 379 -16.73 18.28 -1.53
C SER A 379 -17.75 17.41 -2.26
N GLU A 380 -18.82 18.02 -2.75
CA GLU A 380 -19.75 17.37 -3.67
C GLU A 380 -19.03 16.93 -4.95
N ALA A 381 -19.45 15.82 -5.54
CA ALA A 381 -18.86 15.26 -6.75
C ALA A 381 -19.22 16.11 -8.00
#